data_632529a7628662efeb0a6149032c7a7c
#
_entry.id   632529a7628662efeb0a6149032c7a7c
#
_cell.length_a   1.000
_cell.length_b   1.000
_cell.length_c   1.000
_cell.angle_alpha   90.00
_cell.angle_beta   90.00
_cell.angle_gamma   90.00
#
_symmetry.space_group_name_H-M   'P 1'
#
loop_
_entity.id
_entity.type
_entity.pdbx_description
1 polymer ?
#
loop_
_entity_poly.entity_id
_entity_poly.type
_entity_poly.pdbx_seq_one_letter_code
_entity_poly.pdbx_strand_id
1 'polypeptide(L)'
;MDRKFHALVCCRAGMGSSMMLKIKCDQVIKEDNLPIETEHGNLDSIIGFRGDLVITMVDLTEELSKDPRVPSAIGIKNLVDKSEIREKLHAWVDEHKGEEPRR
;
A
#
# COMPACT_ATOMS: atom_id res chain seq x y z
N MET A 1 -5.11 10.73 -19.81
CA MET A 1 -5.78 10.20 -18.63
C MET A 1 -4.79 9.49 -17.72
N ASP A 2 -4.73 9.94 -16.51
CA ASP A 2 -3.74 9.41 -15.59
C ASP A 2 -4.22 8.09 -14.98
N ARG A 3 -3.47 7.05 -15.21
CA ARG A 3 -3.72 5.78 -14.57
C ARG A 3 -3.06 5.79 -13.21
N LYS A 4 -3.76 5.26 -12.24
CA LYS A 4 -3.23 5.18 -10.88
C LYS A 4 -2.99 3.73 -10.50
N PHE A 5 -1.90 3.50 -9.78
CA PHE A 5 -1.64 2.20 -9.20
C PHE A 5 -2.63 1.97 -8.07
N HIS A 6 -3.08 0.74 -7.95
CA HIS A 6 -4.08 0.39 -6.94
C HIS A 6 -3.43 -0.33 -5.78
N ALA A 7 -3.60 0.22 -4.57
CA ALA A 7 -3.00 -0.32 -3.35
C ALA A 7 -4.07 -0.78 -2.37
N LEU A 8 -3.86 -1.96 -1.79
CA LEU A 8 -4.71 -2.45 -0.72
C LEU A 8 -4.02 -2.17 0.61
N VAL A 9 -4.68 -1.48 1.51
CA VAL A 9 -4.17 -1.23 2.85
C VAL A 9 -4.83 -2.18 3.82
N CYS A 10 -4.05 -3.04 4.44
CA CYS A 10 -4.56 -4.00 5.41
C CYS A 10 -3.58 -4.18 6.56
N CYS A 11 -4.04 -4.76 7.65
CA CYS A 11 -3.23 -4.90 8.84
C CYS A 11 -3.74 -6.09 9.67
N ARG A 12 -2.80 -6.79 10.32
CA ARG A 12 -3.15 -7.92 11.18
C ARG A 12 -3.93 -7.48 12.41
N ALA A 13 -3.62 -6.29 12.92
CA ALA A 13 -4.21 -5.79 14.17
C ALA A 13 -5.69 -5.41 14.08
N GLY A 14 -6.26 -5.46 12.90
CA GLY A 14 -7.67 -5.20 12.72
C GLY A 14 -7.95 -3.88 12.04
N MET A 15 -9.24 -3.54 11.96
CA MET A 15 -9.68 -2.45 11.11
C MET A 15 -9.22 -1.06 11.57
N GLY A 16 -9.06 -0.87 12.87
CA GLY A 16 -8.64 0.44 13.39
C GLY A 16 -7.26 0.85 12.90
N SER A 17 -6.29 -0.06 12.99
CA SER A 17 -4.93 0.21 12.55
C SER A 17 -4.82 0.38 11.05
N SER A 18 -5.50 -0.46 10.29
CA SER A 18 -5.44 -0.37 8.84
C SER A 18 -6.13 0.90 8.34
N MET A 19 -7.20 1.32 9.00
CA MET A 19 -7.86 2.57 8.65
C MET A 19 -6.93 3.78 8.89
N MET A 20 -6.24 3.80 10.02
CA MET A 20 -5.29 4.86 10.31
C MET A 20 -4.16 4.88 9.30
N LEU A 21 -3.64 3.71 8.96
CA LEU A 21 -2.59 3.59 7.96
C LEU A 21 -3.06 4.11 6.61
N LYS A 22 -4.27 3.76 6.20
CA LYS A 22 -4.85 4.25 4.95
C LYS A 22 -4.95 5.77 4.95
N ILE A 23 -5.43 6.35 6.04
CA ILE A 23 -5.56 7.81 6.15
C ILE A 23 -4.20 8.48 5.97
N LYS A 24 -3.16 7.97 6.61
CA LYS A 24 -1.82 8.52 6.48
C LYS A 24 -1.27 8.38 5.07
N CYS A 25 -1.50 7.23 4.45
CA CYS A 25 -1.08 7.01 3.07
C CYS A 25 -1.79 7.99 2.13
N ASP A 26 -3.09 8.15 2.30
CA ASP A 26 -3.87 9.06 1.47
C ASP A 26 -3.39 10.51 1.60
N GLN A 27 -3.02 10.91 2.82
CA GLN A 27 -2.48 12.25 3.03
C GLN A 27 -1.19 12.46 2.24
N VAL A 28 -0.28 11.50 2.29
CA VAL A 28 0.99 11.58 1.56
C VAL A 28 0.74 11.57 0.05
N ILE A 29 -0.13 10.70 -0.41
CA ILE A 29 -0.45 10.59 -1.83
C ILE A 29 -1.00 11.92 -2.35
N LYS A 30 -1.88 12.55 -1.59
CA LYS A 30 -2.46 13.82 -1.98
C LYS A 30 -1.43 14.95 -1.93
N GLU A 31 -0.63 15.00 -0.88
CA GLU A 31 0.38 16.06 -0.72
C GLU A 31 1.43 16.00 -1.81
N ASP A 32 1.86 14.81 -2.16
CA ASP A 32 2.95 14.60 -3.11
C ASP A 32 2.45 14.26 -4.52
N ASN A 33 1.14 14.25 -4.70
CA ASN A 33 0.50 13.97 -5.98
C ASN A 33 1.00 12.66 -6.60
N LEU A 34 1.02 11.61 -5.80
CA LEU A 34 1.47 10.30 -6.26
C LEU A 34 0.37 9.58 -7.04
N PRO A 35 0.74 8.79 -8.05
CA PRO A 35 -0.24 8.07 -8.87
C PRO A 35 -0.70 6.77 -8.20
N ILE A 36 -1.21 6.88 -6.99
CA ILE A 36 -1.66 5.73 -6.21
C ILE A 36 -3.07 5.97 -5.69
N GLU A 37 -3.90 4.95 -5.82
CA GLU A 37 -5.24 4.95 -5.26
C GLU A 37 -5.31 3.81 -4.24
N THR A 38 -5.77 4.11 -3.02
CA THR A 38 -5.82 3.11 -1.96
C THR A 38 -7.23 2.59 -1.72
N GLU A 39 -7.32 1.37 -1.25
CA GLU A 39 -8.57 0.86 -0.72
C GLU A 39 -8.27 0.14 0.60
N HIS A 40 -9.23 0.15 1.49
CA HIS A 40 -9.12 -0.46 2.79
C HIS A 40 -9.70 -1.87 2.76
N GLY A 41 -9.00 -2.80 3.37
CA GLY A 41 -9.48 -4.17 3.44
C GLY A 41 -8.84 -4.94 4.58
N ASN A 42 -9.20 -6.19 4.70
CA ASN A 42 -8.60 -7.09 5.67
C ASN A 42 -7.76 -8.13 4.94
N LEU A 43 -7.20 -9.10 5.67
CA LEU A 43 -6.38 -10.13 5.06
C LEU A 43 -7.15 -10.98 4.05
N ASP A 44 -8.43 -11.16 4.26
CA ASP A 44 -9.25 -11.93 3.32
C ASP A 44 -9.40 -11.21 1.98
N SER A 45 -9.27 -9.90 1.97
CA SER A 45 -9.37 -9.11 0.74
C SER A 45 -8.25 -9.44 -0.24
N ILE A 46 -7.14 -9.99 0.24
CA ILE A 46 -6.01 -10.37 -0.60
C ILE A 46 -6.40 -11.46 -1.59
N ILE A 47 -7.32 -12.33 -1.20
CA ILE A 47 -7.71 -13.48 -2.03
C ILE A 47 -8.21 -13.05 -3.40
N GLY A 48 -8.97 -11.97 -3.47
CA GLY A 48 -9.49 -11.48 -4.75
C GLY A 48 -8.82 -10.21 -5.24
N PHE A 49 -7.71 -9.83 -4.61
CA PHE A 49 -7.07 -8.56 -4.93
C PHE A 49 -6.37 -8.60 -6.29
N ARG A 50 -6.64 -7.59 -7.10
CA ARG A 50 -6.06 -7.49 -8.45
C ARG A 50 -5.29 -6.19 -8.65
N GLY A 51 -4.92 -5.53 -7.57
CA GLY A 51 -4.19 -4.29 -7.65
C GLY A 51 -2.69 -4.49 -7.81
N ASP A 52 -1.95 -3.44 -7.53
CA ASP A 52 -0.51 -3.40 -7.80
C ASP A 52 0.34 -3.59 -6.57
N LEU A 53 -0.18 -3.24 -5.40
CA LEU A 53 0.61 -3.38 -4.19
C LEU A 53 -0.28 -3.50 -2.95
N VAL A 54 0.31 -4.03 -1.89
CA VAL A 54 -0.34 -4.12 -0.58
C VAL A 54 0.50 -3.31 0.40
N ILE A 55 -0.14 -2.44 1.17
CA ILE A 55 0.52 -1.65 2.19
C ILE A 55 0.08 -2.17 3.56
N THR A 56 1.03 -2.50 4.40
CA THR A 56 0.75 -3.09 5.70
C THR A 56 1.84 -2.72 6.70
N MET A 57 1.76 -3.23 7.91
CA MET A 57 2.83 -3.07 8.90
C MET A 57 3.93 -4.09 8.63
N VAL A 58 5.15 -3.79 9.09
CA VAL A 58 6.31 -4.65 8.80
C VAL A 58 6.17 -6.07 9.32
N ASP A 59 5.42 -6.26 10.39
CA ASP A 59 5.23 -7.58 10.96
C ASP A 59 4.52 -8.54 10.00
N LEU A 60 3.77 -8.01 9.06
CA LEU A 60 3.02 -8.79 8.10
C LEU A 60 3.65 -8.81 6.71
N THR A 61 4.55 -7.86 6.45
CA THR A 61 5.12 -7.68 5.11
C THR A 61 5.89 -8.89 4.63
N GLU A 62 6.69 -9.50 5.51
CA GLU A 62 7.47 -10.66 5.15
C GLU A 62 6.58 -11.82 4.71
N GLU A 63 5.51 -12.03 5.44
CA GLU A 63 4.54 -13.08 5.13
C GLU A 63 3.85 -12.82 3.80
N LEU A 64 3.42 -11.59 3.59
CA LEU A 64 2.72 -11.22 2.36
C LEU A 64 3.61 -11.22 1.14
N SER A 65 4.88 -10.89 1.30
CA SER A 65 5.79 -10.87 0.16
C SER A 65 6.04 -12.27 -0.41
N LYS A 66 5.75 -13.30 0.36
CA LYS A 66 5.87 -14.69 -0.09
C LYS A 66 4.58 -15.21 -0.73
N ASP A 67 3.52 -14.45 -0.65
CA ASP A 67 2.22 -14.86 -1.18
C ASP A 67 2.16 -14.53 -2.68
N PRO A 68 1.97 -15.55 -3.55
CA PRO A 68 1.91 -15.30 -4.98
C PRO A 68 0.76 -14.40 -5.44
N ARG A 69 -0.24 -14.20 -4.58
CA ARG A 69 -1.36 -13.32 -4.89
C ARG A 69 -1.02 -11.84 -4.66
N VAL A 70 0.08 -11.57 -3.96
CA VAL A 70 0.50 -10.21 -3.63
C VAL A 70 1.63 -9.80 -4.57
N PRO A 71 1.37 -8.85 -5.49
CA PRO A 71 2.41 -8.47 -6.46
C PRO A 71 3.56 -7.69 -5.84
N SER A 72 3.27 -6.86 -4.85
CA SER A 72 4.26 -6.09 -4.12
C SER A 72 3.72 -5.79 -2.74
N ALA A 73 4.61 -5.64 -1.77
CA ALA A 73 4.21 -5.30 -0.41
C ALA A 73 5.12 -4.21 0.15
N ILE A 74 4.52 -3.23 0.81
CA ILE A 74 5.25 -2.19 1.53
C ILE A 74 4.97 -2.37 3.02
N GLY A 75 6.03 -2.42 3.82
CA GLY A 75 5.90 -2.54 5.26
C GLY A 75 6.21 -1.24 5.97
N ILE A 76 5.30 -0.80 6.83
CA ILE A 76 5.45 0.42 7.61
C ILE A 76 5.76 0.06 9.05
N LYS A 77 6.82 0.59 9.60
CA LYS A 77 7.21 0.33 10.99
C LYS A 77 6.36 1.13 11.97
N ASN A 78 6.12 2.38 11.64
CA ASN A 78 5.38 3.30 12.51
C ASN A 78 4.31 3.99 11.69
N LEU A 79 3.07 3.60 11.91
CA LEU A 79 1.96 4.10 11.09
C LEU A 79 1.67 5.60 11.29
N VAL A 80 2.20 6.21 12.35
CA VAL A 80 2.04 7.64 12.55
C VAL A 80 3.20 8.45 11.96
N ASP A 81 4.22 7.79 11.44
CA ASP A 81 5.38 8.46 10.86
C ASP A 81 5.15 8.68 9.36
N LYS A 82 4.65 9.85 9.01
CA LYS A 82 4.40 10.18 7.61
C LYS A 82 5.68 10.22 6.78
N SER A 83 6.82 10.54 7.39
CA SER A 83 8.08 10.57 6.68
C SER A 83 8.46 9.18 6.18
N GLU A 84 8.27 8.17 7.00
CA GLU A 84 8.52 6.79 6.61
C GLU A 84 7.60 6.38 5.47
N ILE A 85 6.31 6.69 5.59
CA ILE A 85 5.32 6.35 4.59
C ILE A 85 5.66 7.03 3.26
N ARG A 86 5.99 8.32 3.32
CA ARG A 86 6.34 9.09 2.13
C ARG A 86 7.55 8.49 1.43
N GLU A 87 8.60 8.20 2.18
CA GLU A 87 9.82 7.65 1.62
C GLU A 87 9.56 6.31 0.91
N LYS A 88 8.79 5.44 1.55
CA LYS A 88 8.52 4.13 0.98
C LYS A 88 7.60 4.18 -0.23
N LEU A 89 6.60 5.05 -0.20
CA LEU A 89 5.72 5.21 -1.35
C LEU A 89 6.46 5.80 -2.54
N HIS A 90 7.31 6.79 -2.32
CA HIS A 90 8.12 7.36 -3.40
C HIS A 90 9.06 6.32 -4.00
N ALA A 91 9.72 5.53 -3.15
CA ALA A 91 10.62 4.49 -3.63
C ALA A 91 9.88 3.47 -4.49
N TRP A 92 8.70 3.06 -4.06
CA TRP A 92 7.90 2.10 -4.82
C TRP A 92 7.49 2.67 -6.17
N VAL A 93 7.02 3.92 -6.18
CA VAL A 93 6.60 4.57 -7.42
C VAL A 93 7.77 4.71 -8.37
N ASP A 94 8.93 5.09 -7.87
CA ASP A 94 10.13 5.24 -8.70
C ASP A 94 10.53 3.91 -9.33
N GLU A 95 10.42 2.82 -8.59
CA GLU A 95 10.75 1.49 -9.11
C GLU A 95 9.78 1.04 -10.19
N HIS A 96 8.54 1.50 -10.13
CA HIS A 96 7.50 1.07 -11.07
C HIS A 96 7.13 2.16 -12.08
N LYS A 97 7.91 3.22 -12.12
CA LYS A 97 7.66 4.32 -13.03
C LYS A 97 7.78 3.86 -14.48
N GLY A 98 6.76 4.15 -15.26
CA GLY A 98 6.72 3.72 -16.65
C GLY A 98 5.99 2.40 -16.86
N GLU A 99 5.69 1.68 -15.78
CA GLU A 99 4.90 0.46 -15.88
C GLU A 99 3.42 0.82 -15.92
N GLU A 100 2.63 -0.04 -16.51
CA GLU A 100 1.18 0.16 -16.52
C GLU A 100 0.56 -0.46 -15.27
N PRO A 101 -0.42 0.23 -14.65
CA PRO A 101 -1.17 -0.38 -13.56
C PRO A 101 -1.84 -1.67 -14.01
N ARG A 102 -1.87 -2.64 -13.11
CA ARG A 102 -2.41 -3.96 -13.40
C ARG A 102 -3.93 -3.97 -13.48
N ARG A 103 -4.56 -2.94 -12.95
CA ARG A 103 -5.99 -2.88 -12.85
C ARG A 103 -6.61 -1.89 -13.83
#